data_0a0cf8cb02e4408b54339be1ae1fd344
#
_entry.id   0a0cf8cb02e4408b54339be1ae1fd344
#
_cell.length_a   1.000
_cell.length_b   1.000
_cell.length_c   1.000
_cell.angle_alpha   90.00
_cell.angle_beta   90.00
_cell.angle_gamma   90.00
#
_symmetry.space_group_name_H-M   'P 1'
#
loop_
_entity.id
_entity.type
_entity.pdbx_description
1 polymer ?
#
loop_
_entity_poly.entity_id
_entity_poly.type
_entity_poly.pdbx_seq_one_letter_code
_entity_poly.pdbx_strand_id
1 'polypeptide(L)'
;CPSALPVSRLQSPASLPQKKFPKIPVAAEAKIKALYDCVMDAEGREKAGVAPIQKYLDAIESAKTLDELVSVDAQMQKELGLSMLLGFGLTPDLADSSRRIAAFSLIGAGMDKDFYVNGADAQRSAYTTYLTSLLTLSGLGADEASQRVAAFYDAEAAISAASLDPQDYSNVDKTYNLFTLGELKALLPNVDLDAVLTASGIENAERIMVSDVGALKAAAELYDDAHLALLKTAARLALLQSVATSLNQGFMDAYFDFVLAYYGVDARQSNEQIAAQQVQALLADYLSRAYVDEYFSAKAKADVEEMIGEFIAIYKERILAQDWMSAETKAKAVKKLDTMGVKVGYPDSWESCLDHAEIKSPAEGGSFFSNVIAIQMAMKQDVLAHQNDAPDKSEWIMTPFTVNACYNPSANDITFPAAILQSPLYDVNASREENLGGIGYIIAHEITHAFDNNGAKFDENGSAADWWTAEDYAAFQQKCQAVAEWYDGQEAYPGIACSGALTISENVADLGAAKCIVAAAKKLDHPDLDKLFRAVANTWASTTSRQMREYLAVTDVHAPDKLRCNRVLQTLPEFYTTYGIRPGDGMWTAPETRVSVW
;
A
#
# COMPACT_ATOMS: atom_id res chain seq x y z
N CYS A 1 -2.45 -2.75 -1.41
CA CYS A 1 -1.39 -3.51 -0.72
C CYS A 1 -0.38 -2.53 -0.13
N PRO A 2 -0.27 -2.35 1.17
CA PRO A 2 0.69 -1.41 1.76
C PRO A 2 1.98 -2.07 2.25
N SER A 3 2.61 -2.95 1.51
CA SER A 3 3.94 -3.42 1.85
C SER A 3 4.74 -3.73 0.58
N ALA A 4 5.46 -2.71 0.09
CA ALA A 4 6.51 -2.96 -0.87
C ALA A 4 7.55 -3.89 -0.24
N LEU A 5 7.97 -4.94 -0.95
CA LEU A 5 9.14 -5.73 -0.59
C LEU A 5 10.29 -4.77 -0.24
N PRO A 6 11.02 -4.96 0.85
CA PRO A 6 12.04 -4.02 1.27
C PRO A 6 13.05 -3.79 0.15
N VAL A 7 13.21 -2.52 -0.23
CA VAL A 7 14.03 -2.00 -1.34
C VAL A 7 15.54 -2.34 -1.24
N SER A 8 15.96 -3.13 -0.26
CA SER A 8 17.35 -3.48 0.03
C SER A 8 18.05 -4.37 -1.01
N ARG A 9 17.38 -4.77 -2.11
CA ARG A 9 17.98 -5.61 -3.17
C ARG A 9 18.34 -4.87 -4.47
N LEU A 10 18.12 -3.57 -4.56
CA LEU A 10 18.65 -2.81 -5.69
C LEU A 10 20.17 -2.65 -5.49
N GLN A 11 20.96 -3.45 -6.22
CA GLN A 11 22.40 -3.20 -6.34
C GLN A 11 22.59 -1.76 -6.79
N SER A 12 23.43 -1.02 -6.07
CA SER A 12 23.94 0.29 -6.52
C SER A 12 24.31 0.18 -8.00
N PRO A 13 23.91 1.14 -8.85
CA PRO A 13 24.29 1.15 -10.24
C PRO A 13 25.78 1.54 -10.36
N ALA A 14 26.66 0.61 -10.02
CA ALA A 14 28.06 0.71 -10.35
C ALA A 14 28.24 0.30 -11.82
N SER A 15 28.46 1.30 -12.67
CA SER A 15 28.86 1.16 -14.08
C SER A 15 27.85 0.51 -15.03
N LEU A 16 26.75 1.21 -15.32
CA LEU A 16 26.02 0.93 -16.56
C LEU A 16 26.82 1.45 -17.76
N PRO A 17 27.00 0.65 -18.84
CA PRO A 17 27.56 1.15 -20.09
C PRO A 17 26.67 2.26 -20.63
N GLN A 18 27.28 3.30 -21.22
CA GLN A 18 26.56 4.38 -21.91
C GLN A 18 25.76 3.82 -23.10
N LYS A 19 24.56 3.26 -22.85
CA LYS A 19 23.58 2.94 -23.86
C LYS A 19 22.64 4.11 -24.04
N LYS A 20 22.24 4.36 -25.30
CA LYS A 20 21.26 5.38 -25.64
C LYS A 20 19.97 5.14 -24.84
N PHE A 21 19.56 6.12 -24.05
CA PHE A 21 18.29 6.09 -23.33
C PHE A 21 17.12 5.82 -24.29
N PRO A 22 16.11 5.03 -23.86
CA PRO A 22 14.89 4.81 -24.61
C PRO A 22 14.21 6.15 -24.92
N LYS A 23 13.42 6.18 -25.98
CA LYS A 23 12.76 7.41 -26.44
C LYS A 23 11.57 7.74 -25.53
N ILE A 24 11.85 8.32 -24.38
CA ILE A 24 10.83 9.08 -23.63
C ILE A 24 10.37 10.24 -24.55
N PRO A 25 9.08 10.57 -24.62
CA PRO A 25 8.65 11.78 -25.30
C PRO A 25 9.46 12.99 -24.83
N VAL A 26 9.92 13.84 -25.73
CA VAL A 26 10.78 14.99 -25.41
C VAL A 26 10.16 15.88 -24.33
N ALA A 27 8.83 16.01 -24.34
CA ALA A 27 8.12 16.76 -23.31
C ALA A 27 8.20 16.11 -21.93
N ALA A 28 8.12 14.79 -21.83
CA ALA A 28 8.25 14.06 -20.57
C ALA A 28 9.68 14.11 -20.04
N GLU A 29 10.71 14.00 -20.93
CA GLU A 29 12.11 14.17 -20.54
C GLU A 29 12.38 15.57 -19.96
N ALA A 30 11.80 16.60 -20.57
CA ALA A 30 11.90 17.96 -20.06
C ALA A 30 11.27 18.13 -18.67
N LYS A 31 10.09 17.51 -18.41
CA LYS A 31 9.42 17.53 -17.10
C LYS A 31 10.23 16.78 -16.04
N ILE A 32 10.78 15.60 -16.38
CA ILE A 32 11.67 14.83 -15.50
C ILE A 32 12.88 15.68 -15.10
N LYS A 33 13.55 16.27 -16.08
CA LYS A 33 14.70 17.12 -15.81
C LYS A 33 14.35 18.34 -14.98
N ALA A 34 13.25 19.03 -15.29
CA ALA A 34 12.80 20.22 -14.57
C ALA A 34 12.51 19.91 -13.10
N LEU A 35 11.83 18.80 -12.80
CA LEU A 35 11.57 18.37 -11.44
C LEU A 35 12.86 18.00 -10.71
N TYR A 36 13.74 17.22 -11.35
CA TYR A 36 15.06 16.87 -10.78
C TYR A 36 15.88 18.10 -10.44
N ASP A 37 15.99 19.05 -11.36
CA ASP A 37 16.73 20.31 -11.15
C ASP A 37 16.14 21.12 -9.97
N CYS A 38 14.80 21.13 -9.80
CA CYS A 38 14.16 21.80 -8.67
C CYS A 38 14.44 21.10 -7.32
N VAL A 39 14.49 19.75 -7.29
CA VAL A 39 14.88 19.02 -6.07
C VAL A 39 16.35 19.29 -5.73
N MET A 40 17.23 19.39 -6.73
CA MET A 40 18.65 19.70 -6.56
C MET A 40 18.94 21.17 -6.22
N ASP A 41 18.00 22.09 -6.45
CA ASP A 41 18.15 23.52 -6.14
C ASP A 41 18.03 23.81 -4.63
N ALA A 42 19.02 23.36 -3.86
CA ALA A 42 19.07 23.58 -2.42
C ALA A 42 19.11 25.07 -2.03
N GLU A 43 19.81 25.91 -2.83
CA GLU A 43 19.90 27.34 -2.58
C GLU A 43 18.54 28.02 -2.75
N GLY A 44 17.80 27.69 -3.82
CA GLY A 44 16.46 28.21 -4.06
C GLY A 44 15.49 27.82 -2.96
N ARG A 45 15.53 26.54 -2.51
CA ARG A 45 14.69 26.06 -1.40
C ARG A 45 15.03 26.73 -0.07
N GLU A 46 16.33 26.90 0.23
CA GLU A 46 16.75 27.57 1.47
C GLU A 46 16.28 29.03 1.49
N LYS A 47 16.40 29.74 0.37
CA LYS A 47 15.92 31.14 0.22
C LYS A 47 14.40 31.23 0.35
N ALA A 48 13.66 30.25 -0.16
CA ALA A 48 12.19 30.23 -0.09
C ALA A 48 11.68 29.94 1.34
N GLY A 49 12.37 29.05 2.07
CA GLY A 49 11.97 28.63 3.42
C GLY A 49 10.52 28.17 3.47
N VAL A 50 9.72 28.76 4.34
CA VAL A 50 8.27 28.48 4.48
C VAL A 50 7.38 29.46 3.69
N ALA A 51 7.97 30.42 2.97
CA ALA A 51 7.21 31.44 2.24
C ALA A 51 6.11 30.85 1.30
N PRO A 52 6.33 29.71 0.60
CA PRO A 52 5.30 29.12 -0.24
C PRO A 52 4.00 28.77 0.48
N ILE A 53 4.07 28.45 1.77
CA ILE A 53 2.92 28.06 2.60
C ILE A 53 2.56 29.07 3.68
N GLN A 54 3.30 30.18 3.80
CA GLN A 54 3.13 31.15 4.89
C GLN A 54 1.71 31.68 5.01
N LYS A 55 1.06 31.99 3.89
CA LYS A 55 -0.34 32.48 3.89
C LYS A 55 -1.32 31.52 4.56
N TYR A 56 -1.10 30.20 4.41
CA TYR A 56 -1.93 29.18 5.04
C TYR A 56 -1.60 29.02 6.53
N LEU A 57 -0.33 29.07 6.89
CA LEU A 57 0.10 29.06 8.29
C LEU A 57 -0.48 30.25 9.06
N ASP A 58 -0.46 31.45 8.46
CA ASP A 58 -1.05 32.66 9.03
C ASP A 58 -2.57 32.56 9.13
N ALA A 59 -3.24 32.01 8.11
CA ALA A 59 -4.69 31.81 8.10
C ALA A 59 -5.13 30.82 9.17
N ILE A 60 -4.44 29.67 9.31
CA ILE A 60 -4.68 28.69 10.38
C ILE A 60 -4.55 29.36 11.75
N GLU A 61 -3.48 30.11 11.98
CA GLU A 61 -3.22 30.73 13.29
C GLU A 61 -4.21 31.86 13.60
N SER A 62 -4.70 32.58 12.58
CA SER A 62 -5.64 33.70 12.74
C SER A 62 -7.08 33.27 12.97
N ALA A 63 -7.47 32.04 12.62
CA ALA A 63 -8.83 31.54 12.80
C ALA A 63 -9.26 31.62 14.28
N LYS A 64 -10.45 32.13 14.55
CA LYS A 64 -10.99 32.33 15.91
C LYS A 64 -12.12 31.38 16.26
N THR A 65 -12.66 30.70 15.27
CA THR A 65 -13.71 29.70 15.41
C THR A 65 -13.38 28.48 14.58
N LEU A 66 -14.04 27.36 14.86
CA LEU A 66 -13.95 26.14 14.05
C LEU A 66 -14.37 26.41 12.61
N ASP A 67 -15.44 27.16 12.39
CA ASP A 67 -15.95 27.50 11.06
C ASP A 67 -14.91 28.26 10.21
N GLU A 68 -14.23 29.25 10.82
CA GLU A 68 -13.11 29.94 10.15
C GLU A 68 -11.96 28.97 9.81
N LEU A 69 -11.61 28.04 10.67
CA LEU A 69 -10.55 27.06 10.45
C LEU A 69 -10.94 26.05 9.35
N VAL A 70 -12.17 25.56 9.35
CA VAL A 70 -12.70 24.68 8.29
C VAL A 70 -12.73 25.42 6.92
N SER A 71 -13.04 26.71 6.93
CA SER A 71 -12.96 27.52 5.70
C SER A 71 -11.53 27.64 5.15
N VAL A 72 -10.52 27.73 6.05
CA VAL A 72 -9.10 27.70 5.66
C VAL A 72 -8.72 26.34 5.09
N ASP A 73 -9.19 25.24 5.68
CA ASP A 73 -8.95 23.88 5.17
C ASP A 73 -9.57 23.68 3.77
N ALA A 74 -10.81 24.14 3.59
CA ALA A 74 -11.48 24.13 2.28
C ALA A 74 -10.73 24.96 1.21
N GLN A 75 -10.11 26.10 1.61
CA GLN A 75 -9.25 26.87 0.71
C GLN A 75 -7.97 26.09 0.35
N MET A 76 -7.32 25.45 1.29
CA MET A 76 -6.13 24.60 1.03
C MET A 76 -6.49 23.44 0.10
N GLN A 77 -7.61 22.78 0.31
CA GLN A 77 -8.10 21.73 -0.59
C GLN A 77 -8.31 22.22 -2.02
N LYS A 78 -8.81 23.45 -2.19
CA LYS A 78 -9.02 24.04 -3.52
C LYS A 78 -7.71 24.48 -4.19
N GLU A 79 -6.78 25.06 -3.44
CA GLU A 79 -5.56 25.66 -3.98
C GLU A 79 -4.37 24.69 -4.06
N LEU A 80 -4.28 23.74 -3.12
CA LEU A 80 -3.18 22.78 -3.00
C LEU A 80 -3.58 21.34 -3.35
N GLY A 81 -4.89 21.06 -3.41
CA GLY A 81 -5.40 19.70 -3.54
C GLY A 81 -5.33 18.89 -2.24
N LEU A 82 -5.04 19.52 -1.11
CA LEU A 82 -4.77 18.89 0.18
C LEU A 82 -5.84 19.30 1.20
N SER A 83 -6.43 18.32 1.90
CA SER A 83 -7.28 18.53 3.07
C SER A 83 -6.49 18.18 4.32
N MET A 84 -6.49 19.07 5.33
CA MET A 84 -5.67 18.91 6.53
C MET A 84 -6.46 18.38 7.72
N LEU A 85 -7.74 18.70 7.81
CA LEU A 85 -8.60 18.34 8.94
C LEU A 85 -9.68 17.33 8.57
N LEU A 86 -10.34 17.55 7.45
CA LEU A 86 -11.46 16.74 7.00
C LEU A 86 -11.63 16.85 5.50
N GLY A 87 -12.13 15.80 4.88
CA GLY A 87 -12.29 15.83 3.44
C GLY A 87 -13.16 14.73 2.88
N PHE A 88 -13.71 15.03 1.69
CA PHE A 88 -14.34 14.04 0.84
C PHE A 88 -13.39 13.60 -0.25
N GLY A 89 -13.38 12.32 -0.54
CA GLY A 89 -12.69 11.67 -1.65
C GLY A 89 -13.65 10.80 -2.45
N LEU A 90 -13.16 10.16 -3.50
CA LEU A 90 -13.89 9.19 -4.31
C LEU A 90 -13.24 7.82 -4.19
N THR A 91 -14.07 6.78 -4.12
CA THR A 91 -13.64 5.39 -4.05
C THR A 91 -14.58 4.51 -4.87
N PRO A 92 -14.15 3.36 -5.41
CA PRO A 92 -15.07 2.36 -5.92
C PRO A 92 -16.10 1.97 -4.85
N ASP A 93 -17.36 1.80 -5.23
CA ASP A 93 -18.39 1.26 -4.34
C ASP A 93 -18.15 -0.24 -4.17
N LEU A 94 -17.76 -0.67 -2.95
CA LEU A 94 -17.44 -2.08 -2.71
C LEU A 94 -18.64 -3.01 -2.88
N ALA A 95 -19.88 -2.52 -2.74
CA ALA A 95 -21.09 -3.33 -3.01
C ALA A 95 -21.51 -3.31 -4.49
N ASP A 96 -20.99 -2.39 -5.29
CA ASP A 96 -21.28 -2.25 -6.72
C ASP A 96 -20.05 -1.72 -7.46
N SER A 97 -19.16 -2.61 -7.86
CA SER A 97 -17.89 -2.26 -8.52
C SER A 97 -18.04 -1.52 -9.85
N SER A 98 -19.28 -1.34 -10.35
CA SER A 98 -19.54 -0.59 -11.58
C SER A 98 -19.64 0.93 -11.38
N ARG A 99 -19.54 1.43 -10.15
CA ARG A 99 -19.66 2.87 -9.84
C ARG A 99 -18.69 3.31 -8.75
N ARG A 100 -18.53 4.64 -8.62
CA ARG A 100 -17.80 5.30 -7.54
C ARG A 100 -18.79 5.88 -6.52
N ILE A 101 -18.36 5.99 -5.28
CA ILE A 101 -19.08 6.69 -4.19
C ILE A 101 -18.13 7.65 -3.49
N ALA A 102 -18.71 8.64 -2.79
CA ALA A 102 -17.94 9.50 -1.91
C ALA A 102 -17.37 8.70 -0.72
N ALA A 103 -16.17 9.05 -0.28
CA ALA A 103 -15.59 8.63 0.98
C ALA A 103 -15.38 9.87 1.85
N PHE A 104 -15.46 9.71 3.18
CA PHE A 104 -15.25 10.81 4.13
C PHE A 104 -14.26 10.41 5.21
N SER A 105 -13.39 11.36 5.57
CA SER A 105 -12.41 11.20 6.65
C SER A 105 -12.27 12.47 7.46
N LEU A 106 -11.89 12.30 8.73
CA LEU A 106 -11.41 13.34 9.64
C LEU A 106 -9.92 13.15 9.92
N ILE A 107 -9.35 14.03 10.77
CA ILE A 107 -8.01 13.79 11.32
C ILE A 107 -7.94 12.38 11.92
N GLY A 108 -6.81 11.72 11.70
CA GLY A 108 -6.52 10.40 12.25
C GLY A 108 -5.29 10.40 13.14
N ALA A 109 -4.91 9.23 13.59
CA ALA A 109 -3.61 9.02 14.21
C ALA A 109 -2.50 9.04 13.15
N GLY A 110 -1.39 9.68 13.44
CA GLY A 110 -0.24 9.78 12.51
C GLY A 110 0.62 8.52 12.46
N MET A 111 0.44 7.61 13.41
CA MET A 111 1.19 6.36 13.55
C MET A 111 0.23 5.18 13.75
N ASP A 112 0.75 3.95 13.59
CA ASP A 112 -0.01 2.72 13.81
C ASP A 112 -0.49 2.58 15.26
N LYS A 113 -1.59 1.86 15.46
CA LYS A 113 -2.19 1.62 16.78
C LYS A 113 -1.20 1.05 17.80
N ASP A 114 -0.36 0.11 17.38
CA ASP A 114 0.66 -0.50 18.25
C ASP A 114 1.70 0.52 18.75
N PHE A 115 2.03 1.53 17.94
CA PHE A 115 2.93 2.60 18.35
C PHE A 115 2.44 3.36 19.59
N TYR A 116 1.14 3.68 19.68
CA TYR A 116 0.59 4.40 20.85
C TYR A 116 0.48 3.50 22.08
N VAL A 117 0.26 2.20 21.91
CA VAL A 117 0.07 1.24 23.01
C VAL A 117 1.41 0.69 23.49
N ASN A 118 2.23 0.16 22.60
CA ASN A 118 3.44 -0.61 22.90
C ASN A 118 4.73 0.03 22.38
N GLY A 119 4.65 1.14 21.64
CA GLY A 119 5.82 1.78 21.02
C GLY A 119 6.93 2.07 22.05
N ALA A 120 8.18 1.85 21.64
CA ALA A 120 9.34 2.13 22.49
C ALA A 120 9.48 3.64 22.76
N ASP A 121 10.00 4.01 23.95
CA ASP A 121 10.22 5.42 24.30
C ASP A 121 11.10 6.16 23.26
N ALA A 122 12.06 5.48 22.66
CA ALA A 122 12.90 6.04 21.61
C ALA A 122 12.09 6.39 20.35
N GLN A 123 11.15 5.55 19.94
CA GLN A 123 10.26 5.78 18.80
C GLN A 123 9.30 6.93 19.06
N ARG A 124 8.69 6.97 20.25
CA ARG A 124 7.82 8.08 20.70
C ARG A 124 8.58 9.40 20.74
N SER A 125 9.82 9.37 21.26
CA SER A 125 10.70 10.53 21.28
C SER A 125 11.06 10.99 19.87
N ALA A 126 11.37 10.07 18.95
CA ALA A 126 11.67 10.41 17.56
C ALA A 126 10.48 11.09 16.88
N TYR A 127 9.26 10.55 17.04
CA TYR A 127 8.04 11.12 16.47
C TYR A 127 7.73 12.51 17.03
N THR A 128 7.68 12.66 18.36
CA THR A 128 7.38 13.95 18.98
C THR A 128 8.47 14.99 18.71
N THR A 129 9.74 14.58 18.60
CA THR A 129 10.84 15.47 18.17
C THR A 129 10.63 15.94 16.74
N TYR A 130 10.25 15.06 15.83
CA TYR A 130 9.92 15.42 14.45
C TYR A 130 8.82 16.46 14.38
N LEU A 131 7.66 16.20 15.01
CA LEU A 131 6.53 17.14 15.03
C LEU A 131 6.92 18.49 15.64
N THR A 132 7.68 18.49 16.75
CA THR A 132 8.19 19.71 17.39
C THR A 132 9.12 20.48 16.47
N SER A 133 9.99 19.80 15.74
CA SER A 133 10.89 20.40 14.75
C SER A 133 10.12 21.08 13.62
N LEU A 134 9.08 20.44 13.09
CA LEU A 134 8.21 21.03 12.06
C LEU A 134 7.58 22.34 12.54
N LEU A 135 6.99 22.34 13.75
CA LEU A 135 6.37 23.53 14.33
C LEU A 135 7.41 24.65 14.56
N THR A 136 8.58 24.31 15.08
CA THR A 136 9.64 25.29 15.38
C THR A 136 10.21 25.88 14.07
N LEU A 137 10.50 25.06 13.08
CA LEU A 137 10.96 25.50 11.76
C LEU A 137 9.93 26.39 11.04
N SER A 138 8.65 26.20 11.35
CA SER A 138 7.57 27.04 10.83
C SER A 138 7.27 28.30 11.66
N GLY A 139 8.14 28.63 12.65
CA GLY A 139 8.13 29.90 13.37
C GLY A 139 7.54 29.89 14.76
N LEU A 140 7.10 28.74 15.33
CA LEU A 140 6.66 28.67 16.73
C LEU A 140 7.87 28.63 17.69
N GLY A 141 7.70 29.19 18.90
CA GLY A 141 8.67 29.03 19.98
C GLY A 141 8.78 27.57 20.43
N ALA A 142 9.99 27.12 20.82
CA ALA A 142 10.24 25.72 21.17
C ALA A 142 9.35 25.19 22.30
N ASP A 143 9.12 25.98 23.35
CA ASP A 143 8.26 25.60 24.49
C ASP A 143 6.79 25.45 24.06
N GLU A 144 6.30 26.38 23.23
CA GLU A 144 4.96 26.34 22.68
C GLU A 144 4.78 25.14 21.73
N ALA A 145 5.75 24.92 20.84
CA ALA A 145 5.74 23.77 19.92
C ALA A 145 5.66 22.44 20.69
N SER A 146 6.47 22.28 21.75
CA SER A 146 6.46 21.06 22.58
C SER A 146 5.12 20.86 23.30
N GLN A 147 4.51 21.93 23.83
CA GLN A 147 3.20 21.85 24.49
C GLN A 147 2.09 21.48 23.49
N ARG A 148 2.10 22.10 22.29
CA ARG A 148 1.12 21.79 21.23
C ARG A 148 1.26 20.34 20.74
N VAL A 149 2.48 19.85 20.57
CA VAL A 149 2.75 18.46 20.17
C VAL A 149 2.29 17.47 21.23
N ALA A 150 2.51 17.75 22.52
CA ALA A 150 2.04 16.87 23.58
C ALA A 150 0.53 16.71 23.57
N ALA A 151 -0.23 17.83 23.46
CA ALA A 151 -1.70 17.79 23.38
C ALA A 151 -2.19 17.09 22.08
N PHE A 152 -1.50 17.29 20.97
CA PHE A 152 -1.83 16.63 19.71
C PHE A 152 -1.56 15.13 19.77
N TYR A 153 -0.44 14.69 20.34
CA TYR A 153 -0.12 13.29 20.57
C TYR A 153 -1.18 12.58 21.43
N ASP A 154 -1.66 13.23 22.50
CA ASP A 154 -2.71 12.66 23.35
C ASP A 154 -4.03 12.48 22.58
N ALA A 155 -4.35 13.41 21.66
CA ALA A 155 -5.53 13.30 20.80
C ALA A 155 -5.38 12.17 19.77
N GLU A 156 -4.22 12.06 19.12
CA GLU A 156 -3.91 10.94 18.22
C GLU A 156 -4.03 9.60 18.93
N ALA A 157 -3.49 9.49 20.15
CA ALA A 157 -3.57 8.27 20.96
C ALA A 157 -5.03 7.90 21.29
N ALA A 158 -5.89 8.90 21.60
CA ALA A 158 -7.31 8.67 21.85
C ALA A 158 -8.07 8.19 20.60
N ILE A 159 -7.80 8.80 19.44
CA ILE A 159 -8.38 8.37 18.16
C ILE A 159 -7.90 6.94 17.83
N SER A 160 -6.59 6.68 17.96
CA SER A 160 -5.99 5.37 17.72
C SER A 160 -6.58 4.27 18.60
N ALA A 161 -6.85 4.56 19.87
CA ALA A 161 -7.49 3.61 20.79
C ALA A 161 -8.89 3.18 20.32
N ALA A 162 -9.62 4.08 19.65
CA ALA A 162 -10.95 3.82 19.11
C ALA A 162 -10.94 3.22 17.70
N SER A 163 -9.80 3.21 17.00
CA SER A 163 -9.68 2.72 15.64
C SER A 163 -9.72 1.20 15.56
N LEU A 164 -9.96 0.68 14.36
CA LEU A 164 -9.88 -0.74 14.05
C LEU A 164 -8.48 -1.30 14.37
N ASP A 165 -8.42 -2.60 14.63
CA ASP A 165 -7.13 -3.29 14.72
C ASP A 165 -6.53 -3.50 13.31
N PRO A 166 -5.19 -3.57 13.16
CA PRO A 166 -4.53 -3.66 11.86
C PRO A 166 -5.09 -4.77 10.94
N GLN A 167 -5.39 -5.94 11.49
CA GLN A 167 -5.97 -7.06 10.73
C GLN A 167 -7.39 -6.81 10.20
N ASP A 168 -8.09 -5.81 10.76
CA ASP A 168 -9.48 -5.53 10.43
C ASP A 168 -9.65 -4.57 9.24
N TYR A 169 -8.58 -3.83 8.87
CA TYR A 169 -8.64 -2.88 7.75
C TYR A 169 -8.82 -3.54 6.38
N SER A 170 -8.49 -4.82 6.24
CA SER A 170 -8.75 -5.60 5.03
C SER A 170 -10.12 -6.29 5.05
N ASN A 171 -10.88 -6.21 6.14
CA ASN A 171 -12.18 -6.85 6.29
C ASN A 171 -13.30 -5.91 5.83
N VAL A 172 -13.89 -6.20 4.65
CA VAL A 172 -14.96 -5.38 4.07
C VAL A 172 -16.17 -5.24 4.99
N ASP A 173 -16.50 -6.23 5.83
CA ASP A 173 -17.62 -6.17 6.77
C ASP A 173 -17.40 -5.11 7.87
N LYS A 174 -16.14 -4.72 8.13
CA LYS A 174 -15.77 -3.70 9.12
C LYS A 174 -15.47 -2.34 8.50
N THR A 175 -14.99 -2.32 7.26
CA THR A 175 -14.52 -1.10 6.60
C THR A 175 -15.50 -0.50 5.59
N TYR A 176 -16.54 -1.22 5.19
CA TYR A 176 -17.57 -0.70 4.30
C TYR A 176 -18.78 -0.20 5.09
N ASN A 177 -18.70 1.00 5.64
CA ASN A 177 -19.77 1.63 6.42
C ASN A 177 -20.34 2.81 5.65
N LEU A 178 -21.64 2.77 5.35
CA LEU A 178 -22.31 3.79 4.57
C LEU A 178 -23.04 4.79 5.47
N PHE A 179 -22.81 6.06 5.18
CA PHE A 179 -23.47 7.20 5.79
C PHE A 179 -24.18 8.03 4.73
N THR A 180 -25.23 8.70 5.14
CA THR A 180 -25.80 9.86 4.42
C THR A 180 -25.10 11.14 4.89
N LEU A 181 -25.15 12.19 4.07
CA LEU A 181 -24.64 13.50 4.48
C LEU A 181 -25.36 14.03 5.74
N GLY A 182 -26.64 13.69 5.92
CA GLY A 182 -27.43 14.04 7.10
C GLY A 182 -26.91 13.38 8.39
N GLU A 183 -26.49 12.11 8.33
CA GLU A 183 -25.91 11.41 9.46
C GLU A 183 -24.54 11.97 9.83
N LEU A 184 -23.70 12.33 8.83
CA LEU A 184 -22.43 13.01 9.11
C LEU A 184 -22.63 14.39 9.71
N LYS A 185 -23.63 15.18 9.23
CA LYS A 185 -23.99 16.47 9.84
C LYS A 185 -24.46 16.33 11.28
N ALA A 186 -25.19 15.26 11.60
CA ALA A 186 -25.60 15.00 12.99
C ALA A 186 -24.40 14.65 13.89
N LEU A 187 -23.36 14.03 13.33
CA LEU A 187 -22.11 13.71 14.03
C LEU A 187 -21.20 14.94 14.20
N LEU A 188 -21.25 15.88 13.25
CA LEU A 188 -20.42 17.09 13.16
C LEU A 188 -21.28 18.35 13.11
N PRO A 189 -22.09 18.64 14.17
CA PRO A 189 -23.08 19.72 14.14
C PRO A 189 -22.48 21.13 14.01
N ASN A 190 -21.19 21.27 14.30
CA ASN A 190 -20.46 22.54 14.27
C ASN A 190 -19.66 22.74 12.95
N VAL A 191 -19.79 21.85 11.97
CA VAL A 191 -19.07 21.89 10.70
C VAL A 191 -20.03 22.05 9.53
N ASP A 192 -19.79 23.05 8.67
CA ASP A 192 -20.51 23.19 7.38
C ASP A 192 -19.99 22.15 6.36
N LEU A 193 -20.54 20.92 6.47
CA LEU A 193 -20.18 19.84 5.53
C LEU A 193 -20.63 20.11 4.09
N ASP A 194 -21.60 20.99 3.83
CA ASP A 194 -21.98 21.37 2.46
C ASP A 194 -20.88 22.22 1.83
N ALA A 195 -20.28 23.14 2.58
CA ALA A 195 -19.13 23.92 2.12
C ALA A 195 -17.91 23.03 1.86
N VAL A 196 -17.63 22.06 2.75
CA VAL A 196 -16.52 21.10 2.58
C VAL A 196 -16.74 20.22 1.34
N LEU A 197 -17.93 19.69 1.15
CA LEU A 197 -18.29 18.90 -0.03
C LEU A 197 -18.13 19.72 -1.32
N THR A 198 -18.60 20.96 -1.32
CA THR A 198 -18.43 21.90 -2.44
C THR A 198 -16.94 22.14 -2.76
N ALA A 199 -16.11 22.33 -1.73
CA ALA A 199 -14.67 22.54 -1.89
C ALA A 199 -13.95 21.30 -2.44
N SER A 200 -14.44 20.10 -2.14
CA SER A 200 -13.88 18.85 -2.67
C SER A 200 -14.09 18.71 -4.19
N GLY A 201 -15.15 19.31 -4.72
CA GLY A 201 -15.56 19.17 -6.12
C GLY A 201 -16.35 17.89 -6.41
N ILE A 202 -16.76 17.15 -5.38
CA ILE A 202 -17.54 15.92 -5.53
C ILE A 202 -19.01 16.28 -5.68
N GLU A 203 -19.65 15.77 -6.74
CA GLU A 203 -21.02 16.11 -7.11
C GLU A 203 -22.07 15.23 -6.44
N ASN A 204 -21.73 13.94 -6.23
CA ASN A 204 -22.67 12.96 -5.68
C ASN A 204 -22.16 12.40 -4.35
N ALA A 205 -22.87 12.74 -3.26
CA ALA A 205 -22.62 12.27 -1.91
C ALA A 205 -23.88 11.68 -1.25
N GLU A 206 -24.74 11.01 -2.04
CA GLU A 206 -25.92 10.32 -1.49
C GLU A 206 -25.52 9.17 -0.57
N ARG A 207 -24.44 8.47 -0.92
CA ARG A 207 -23.81 7.40 -0.14
C ARG A 207 -22.36 7.75 0.09
N ILE A 208 -21.97 7.79 1.34
CA ILE A 208 -20.63 8.19 1.76
C ILE A 208 -20.02 7.03 2.55
N MET A 209 -18.90 6.51 2.08
CA MET A 209 -18.18 5.45 2.78
C MET A 209 -17.29 6.04 3.87
N VAL A 210 -17.32 5.40 5.04
CA VAL A 210 -16.41 5.62 6.15
C VAL A 210 -15.75 4.28 6.48
N SER A 211 -14.44 4.20 6.36
CA SER A 211 -13.71 2.95 6.59
C SER A 211 -13.57 2.62 8.08
N ASP A 212 -13.44 3.61 8.95
CA ASP A 212 -13.28 3.41 10.41
C ASP A 212 -14.24 4.30 11.20
N VAL A 213 -15.35 3.71 11.61
CA VAL A 213 -16.40 4.42 12.36
C VAL A 213 -15.97 4.76 13.80
N GLY A 214 -15.11 3.93 14.40
CA GLY A 214 -14.56 4.17 15.72
C GLY A 214 -13.66 5.41 15.74
N ALA A 215 -12.70 5.44 14.83
CA ALA A 215 -11.82 6.58 14.63
C ALA A 215 -12.60 7.86 14.26
N LEU A 216 -13.58 7.75 13.34
CA LEU A 216 -14.44 8.87 12.95
C LEU A 216 -15.14 9.50 14.16
N LYS A 217 -15.78 8.68 15.01
CA LYS A 217 -16.51 9.17 16.19
C LYS A 217 -15.59 9.81 17.21
N ALA A 218 -14.44 9.19 17.50
CA ALA A 218 -13.45 9.74 18.42
C ALA A 218 -12.89 11.08 17.93
N ALA A 219 -12.60 11.18 16.63
CA ALA A 219 -12.15 12.44 16.03
C ALA A 219 -13.25 13.51 16.04
N ALA A 220 -14.50 13.13 15.75
CA ALA A 220 -15.64 14.08 15.70
C ALA A 220 -15.86 14.82 17.01
N GLU A 221 -15.54 14.21 18.16
CA GLU A 221 -15.63 14.85 19.48
C GLU A 221 -14.71 16.07 19.63
N LEU A 222 -13.70 16.20 18.76
CA LEU A 222 -12.76 17.31 18.77
C LEU A 222 -13.22 18.52 17.92
N TYR A 223 -14.30 18.37 17.11
CA TYR A 223 -14.72 19.41 16.17
C TYR A 223 -15.68 20.43 16.79
N ASP A 224 -15.14 21.22 17.72
CA ASP A 224 -15.80 22.37 18.34
C ASP A 224 -14.81 23.49 18.67
N ASP A 225 -15.33 24.64 19.08
CA ASP A 225 -14.50 25.82 19.44
C ASP A 225 -13.66 25.60 20.71
N ALA A 226 -14.02 24.66 21.59
CA ALA A 226 -13.22 24.37 22.79
C ALA A 226 -11.89 23.67 22.40
N HIS A 227 -11.88 22.91 21.31
CA HIS A 227 -10.71 22.21 20.79
C HIS A 227 -9.99 22.97 19.64
N LEU A 228 -10.38 24.24 19.38
CA LEU A 228 -9.84 25.02 18.26
C LEU A 228 -8.30 25.09 18.27
N ALA A 229 -7.67 25.24 19.43
CA ALA A 229 -6.19 25.29 19.53
C ALA A 229 -5.53 23.96 19.10
N LEU A 230 -6.16 22.84 19.44
CA LEU A 230 -5.73 21.50 19.02
C LEU A 230 -5.88 21.33 17.50
N LEU A 231 -7.05 21.67 16.95
CA LEU A 231 -7.32 21.55 15.51
C LEU A 231 -6.43 22.46 14.67
N LYS A 232 -6.07 23.66 15.14
CA LYS A 232 -5.03 24.50 14.51
C LYS A 232 -3.68 23.80 14.46
N THR A 233 -3.31 23.14 15.56
CA THR A 233 -2.07 22.36 15.61
C THR A 233 -2.11 21.20 14.62
N ALA A 234 -3.23 20.46 14.58
CA ALA A 234 -3.45 19.37 13.63
C ALA A 234 -3.36 19.85 12.17
N ALA A 235 -4.08 20.93 11.80
CA ALA A 235 -4.03 21.50 10.46
C ALA A 235 -2.61 21.96 10.06
N ARG A 236 -1.91 22.62 11.00
CA ARG A 236 -0.54 23.09 10.76
C ARG A 236 0.43 21.92 10.57
N LEU A 237 0.37 20.90 11.43
CA LEU A 237 1.21 19.70 11.31
C LEU A 237 0.89 18.92 10.03
N ALA A 238 -0.38 18.70 9.70
CA ALA A 238 -0.77 18.01 8.47
C ALA A 238 -0.26 18.74 7.22
N LEU A 239 -0.38 20.08 7.15
CA LEU A 239 0.20 20.87 6.06
C LEU A 239 1.71 20.71 6.00
N LEU A 240 2.42 20.87 7.12
CA LEU A 240 3.88 20.77 7.17
C LEU A 240 4.37 19.37 6.80
N GLN A 241 3.76 18.33 7.32
CA GLN A 241 4.09 16.94 6.97
C GLN A 241 3.88 16.64 5.48
N SER A 242 2.80 17.14 4.89
CA SER A 242 2.49 16.94 3.46
C SER A 242 3.51 17.58 2.52
N VAL A 243 4.22 18.63 2.95
CA VAL A 243 5.12 19.38 2.08
C VAL A 243 6.57 19.47 2.60
N ALA A 244 6.89 18.88 3.77
CA ALA A 244 8.19 18.99 4.43
C ALA A 244 9.38 18.76 3.49
N THR A 245 9.34 17.69 2.70
CA THR A 245 10.42 17.32 1.77
C THR A 245 10.56 18.30 0.59
N SER A 246 9.56 19.13 0.32
CA SER A 246 9.59 20.13 -0.75
C SER A 246 9.99 21.54 -0.27
N LEU A 247 10.17 21.73 1.03
CA LEU A 247 10.63 22.98 1.66
C LEU A 247 12.16 23.04 1.75
N ASN A 248 12.70 23.84 2.68
CA ASN A 248 14.14 23.99 2.84
C ASN A 248 14.79 22.77 3.54
N GLN A 249 16.13 22.81 3.61
CA GLN A 249 16.92 21.69 4.12
C GLN A 249 16.55 21.32 5.57
N GLY A 250 16.20 22.29 6.41
CA GLY A 250 15.84 22.02 7.81
C GLY A 250 14.63 21.09 7.94
N PHE A 251 13.59 21.25 7.10
CA PHE A 251 12.43 20.37 7.08
C PHE A 251 12.77 18.98 6.54
N MET A 252 13.59 18.91 5.49
CA MET A 252 14.07 17.63 4.97
C MET A 252 14.88 16.87 6.02
N ASP A 253 15.77 17.57 6.72
CA ASP A 253 16.59 16.98 7.77
C ASP A 253 15.72 16.44 8.91
N ALA A 254 14.71 17.19 9.36
CA ALA A 254 13.80 16.76 10.41
C ALA A 254 13.06 15.46 10.01
N TYR A 255 12.61 15.36 8.76
CA TYR A 255 11.97 14.15 8.23
C TYR A 255 12.92 12.96 8.20
N PHE A 256 14.13 13.13 7.64
CA PHE A 256 15.10 12.03 7.55
C PHE A 256 15.64 11.61 8.92
N ASP A 257 15.85 12.53 9.85
CA ASP A 257 16.24 12.19 11.22
C ASP A 257 15.17 11.35 11.94
N PHE A 258 13.89 11.67 11.72
CA PHE A 258 12.78 10.85 12.19
C PHE A 258 12.83 9.45 11.57
N VAL A 259 12.94 9.32 10.25
CA VAL A 259 13.00 8.02 9.55
C VAL A 259 14.17 7.18 10.03
N LEU A 260 15.36 7.78 10.17
CA LEU A 260 16.55 7.09 10.68
C LEU A 260 16.33 6.56 12.10
N ALA A 261 15.80 7.42 13.00
CA ALA A 261 15.60 7.06 14.41
C ALA A 261 14.45 6.04 14.58
N TYR A 262 13.38 6.19 13.81
CA TYR A 262 12.19 5.35 13.93
C TYR A 262 12.41 3.95 13.36
N TYR A 263 12.99 3.84 12.16
CA TYR A 263 13.20 2.57 11.46
C TYR A 263 14.59 1.94 11.66
N GLY A 264 15.49 2.61 12.37
CA GLY A 264 16.85 2.09 12.61
C GLY A 264 17.69 2.00 11.34
N VAL A 265 17.62 2.99 10.48
CA VAL A 265 18.40 3.07 9.24
C VAL A 265 19.75 3.75 9.54
N ASP A 266 20.86 3.22 9.01
CA ASP A 266 22.22 3.65 9.41
C ASP A 266 22.80 4.81 8.59
N ALA A 267 22.18 5.17 7.45
CA ALA A 267 22.76 6.17 6.56
C ALA A 267 21.71 7.06 5.89
N ARG A 268 22.01 8.37 5.82
CA ARG A 268 21.28 9.32 4.98
C ARG A 268 21.61 9.08 3.51
N GLN A 269 20.61 9.27 2.66
CA GLN A 269 20.77 9.27 1.22
C GLN A 269 21.43 10.58 0.73
N SER A 270 22.14 10.50 -0.39
CA SER A 270 22.65 11.71 -1.05
C SER A 270 21.50 12.53 -1.68
N ASN A 271 21.75 13.82 -1.93
CA ASN A 271 20.76 14.69 -2.58
C ASN A 271 20.34 14.14 -3.97
N GLU A 272 21.27 13.54 -4.70
CA GLU A 272 21.00 12.92 -6.00
C GLU A 272 20.09 11.69 -5.87
N GLN A 273 20.28 10.88 -4.83
CA GLN A 273 19.40 9.74 -4.54
C GLN A 273 18.00 10.21 -4.15
N ILE A 274 17.91 11.24 -3.30
CA ILE A 274 16.63 11.85 -2.92
C ILE A 274 15.95 12.43 -4.16
N ALA A 275 16.68 13.17 -5.02
CA ALA A 275 16.11 13.74 -6.23
C ALA A 275 15.61 12.66 -7.19
N ALA A 276 16.35 11.58 -7.37
CA ALA A 276 15.94 10.45 -8.19
C ALA A 276 14.67 9.78 -7.63
N GLN A 277 14.58 9.59 -6.31
CA GLN A 277 13.39 9.01 -5.67
C GLN A 277 12.17 9.93 -5.78
N GLN A 278 12.33 11.26 -5.61
CA GLN A 278 11.22 12.19 -5.78
C GLN A 278 10.69 12.20 -7.21
N VAL A 279 11.59 12.20 -8.20
CA VAL A 279 11.20 12.05 -9.61
C VAL A 279 10.50 10.71 -9.86
N GLN A 280 11.01 9.64 -9.28
CA GLN A 280 10.42 8.31 -9.40
C GLN A 280 9.02 8.24 -8.79
N ALA A 281 8.80 8.88 -7.65
CA ALA A 281 7.50 8.91 -6.97
C ALA A 281 6.47 9.80 -7.69
N LEU A 282 6.89 10.97 -8.18
CA LEU A 282 5.99 12.00 -8.71
C LEU A 282 5.75 11.90 -10.22
N LEU A 283 6.67 11.33 -10.98
CA LEU A 283 6.61 11.18 -12.43
C LEU A 283 6.72 9.72 -12.86
N ALA A 284 6.11 8.84 -12.08
CA ALA A 284 6.16 7.39 -12.22
C ALA A 284 5.75 6.92 -13.63
N ASP A 285 4.71 7.50 -14.23
CA ASP A 285 4.20 7.11 -15.53
C ASP A 285 5.25 7.26 -16.63
N TYR A 286 5.97 8.39 -16.64
CA TYR A 286 7.02 8.65 -17.62
C TYR A 286 8.22 7.70 -17.46
N LEU A 287 8.61 7.44 -16.21
CA LEU A 287 9.72 6.52 -15.92
C LEU A 287 9.33 5.06 -16.19
N SER A 288 8.08 4.70 -16.00
CA SER A 288 7.56 3.36 -16.28
C SER A 288 7.79 2.94 -17.73
N ARG A 289 7.47 3.84 -18.66
CA ARG A 289 7.68 3.58 -20.09
C ARG A 289 9.15 3.39 -20.41
N ALA A 290 10.03 4.26 -19.87
CA ALA A 290 11.46 4.15 -20.05
C ALA A 290 12.02 2.84 -19.51
N TYR A 291 11.55 2.43 -18.33
CA TYR A 291 11.95 1.18 -17.69
C TYR A 291 11.56 -0.04 -18.53
N VAL A 292 10.33 -0.07 -19.01
CA VAL A 292 9.83 -1.19 -19.84
C VAL A 292 10.61 -1.31 -21.15
N ASP A 293 10.84 -0.18 -21.84
CA ASP A 293 11.57 -0.16 -23.11
C ASP A 293 13.02 -0.67 -22.98
N GLU A 294 13.66 -0.46 -21.82
CA GLU A 294 15.06 -0.87 -21.58
C GLU A 294 15.18 -2.27 -20.97
N TYR A 295 14.29 -2.66 -20.05
CA TYR A 295 14.50 -3.82 -19.18
C TYR A 295 13.49 -4.96 -19.36
N PHE A 296 12.41 -4.77 -20.11
CA PHE A 296 11.37 -5.79 -20.22
C PHE A 296 11.12 -6.23 -21.66
N SER A 297 11.02 -7.54 -21.89
CA SER A 297 10.85 -8.11 -23.23
C SER A 297 9.44 -8.66 -23.45
N ALA A 298 8.96 -8.57 -24.71
CA ALA A 298 7.71 -9.20 -25.11
C ALA A 298 7.70 -10.72 -24.89
N LYS A 299 8.88 -11.37 -24.96
CA LYS A 299 9.01 -12.81 -24.68
C LYS A 299 8.73 -13.10 -23.19
N ALA A 300 9.26 -12.27 -22.27
CA ALA A 300 9.00 -12.42 -20.84
C ALA A 300 7.51 -12.23 -20.53
N LYS A 301 6.86 -11.22 -21.15
CA LYS A 301 5.41 -11.01 -21.00
C LYS A 301 4.63 -12.25 -21.42
N ALA A 302 4.88 -12.78 -22.60
CA ALA A 302 4.16 -13.94 -23.12
C ALA A 302 4.36 -15.22 -22.27
N ASP A 303 5.58 -15.48 -21.80
CA ASP A 303 5.89 -16.64 -20.95
C ASP A 303 5.18 -16.56 -19.59
N VAL A 304 5.12 -15.37 -19.00
CA VAL A 304 4.40 -15.15 -17.74
C VAL A 304 2.88 -15.24 -17.93
N GLU A 305 2.32 -14.70 -19.01
CA GLU A 305 0.90 -14.85 -19.36
C GLU A 305 0.52 -16.32 -19.55
N GLU A 306 1.37 -17.12 -20.21
CA GLU A 306 1.19 -18.56 -20.35
C GLU A 306 1.18 -19.27 -18.99
N MET A 307 2.13 -18.92 -18.10
CA MET A 307 2.22 -19.47 -16.74
C MET A 307 0.97 -19.14 -15.91
N ILE A 308 0.44 -17.92 -16.00
CA ILE A 308 -0.81 -17.52 -15.35
C ILE A 308 -1.98 -18.36 -15.84
N GLY A 309 -2.10 -18.55 -17.16
CA GLY A 309 -3.14 -19.39 -17.76
C GLY A 309 -3.08 -20.84 -17.27
N GLU A 310 -1.87 -21.42 -17.15
CA GLU A 310 -1.64 -22.75 -16.57
C GLU A 310 -2.11 -22.82 -15.11
N PHE A 311 -1.77 -21.81 -14.31
CA PHE A 311 -2.14 -21.78 -12.89
C PHE A 311 -3.65 -21.61 -12.68
N ILE A 312 -4.31 -20.75 -13.46
CA ILE A 312 -5.78 -20.62 -13.42
C ILE A 312 -6.42 -21.99 -13.73
N ALA A 313 -5.92 -22.75 -14.70
CA ALA A 313 -6.42 -24.10 -14.99
C ALA A 313 -6.19 -25.05 -13.81
N ILE A 314 -5.02 -25.04 -13.18
CA ILE A 314 -4.71 -25.84 -11.99
C ILE A 314 -5.63 -25.47 -10.82
N TYR A 315 -5.87 -24.18 -10.57
CA TYR A 315 -6.80 -23.74 -9.51
C TYR A 315 -8.23 -24.24 -9.75
N LYS A 316 -8.73 -24.20 -10.99
CA LYS A 316 -10.05 -24.77 -11.34
C LYS A 316 -10.11 -26.27 -11.06
N GLU A 317 -9.11 -27.05 -11.49
CA GLU A 317 -9.00 -28.48 -11.21
C GLU A 317 -9.04 -28.74 -9.70
N ARG A 318 -8.28 -27.98 -8.90
CA ARG A 318 -8.18 -28.13 -7.46
C ARG A 318 -9.48 -27.76 -6.73
N ILE A 319 -10.13 -26.65 -7.10
CA ILE A 319 -11.41 -26.21 -6.55
C ILE A 319 -12.50 -27.28 -6.83
N LEU A 320 -12.56 -27.77 -8.06
CA LEU A 320 -13.53 -28.82 -8.42
C LEU A 320 -13.29 -30.13 -7.66
N ALA A 321 -12.06 -30.43 -7.27
CA ALA A 321 -11.69 -31.63 -6.51
C ALA A 321 -11.95 -31.51 -4.99
N GLN A 322 -12.26 -30.33 -4.44
CA GLN A 322 -12.54 -30.18 -3.01
C GLN A 322 -13.78 -30.98 -2.62
N ASP A 323 -13.69 -31.74 -1.54
CA ASP A 323 -14.81 -32.58 -1.02
C ASP A 323 -15.71 -31.81 -0.04
N TRP A 324 -15.24 -30.72 0.52
CA TRP A 324 -15.96 -29.90 1.50
C TRP A 324 -16.79 -28.77 0.87
N MET A 325 -16.63 -28.48 -0.43
CA MET A 325 -17.39 -27.45 -1.15
C MET A 325 -18.55 -28.06 -1.92
N SER A 326 -19.71 -27.40 -1.90
CA SER A 326 -20.87 -27.71 -2.73
C SER A 326 -20.62 -27.44 -4.22
N ALA A 327 -21.41 -28.04 -5.09
CA ALA A 327 -21.33 -27.77 -6.52
C ALA A 327 -21.65 -26.30 -6.89
N GLU A 328 -22.53 -25.66 -6.10
CA GLU A 328 -22.89 -24.25 -6.29
C GLU A 328 -21.71 -23.34 -6.04
N THR A 329 -21.06 -23.44 -4.88
CA THR A 329 -19.89 -22.63 -4.53
C THR A 329 -18.73 -22.88 -5.49
N LYS A 330 -18.47 -24.14 -5.88
CA LYS A 330 -17.47 -24.49 -6.90
C LYS A 330 -17.72 -23.79 -8.24
N ALA A 331 -18.97 -23.76 -8.71
CA ALA A 331 -19.32 -23.11 -9.97
C ALA A 331 -19.03 -21.59 -9.93
N LYS A 332 -19.35 -20.92 -8.82
CA LYS A 332 -19.08 -19.49 -8.62
C LYS A 332 -17.58 -19.21 -8.51
N ALA A 333 -16.83 -20.06 -7.78
CA ALA A 333 -15.38 -19.94 -7.68
C ALA A 333 -14.69 -20.12 -9.04
N VAL A 334 -15.13 -21.08 -9.85
CA VAL A 334 -14.62 -21.26 -11.22
C VAL A 334 -14.95 -20.04 -12.08
N LYS A 335 -16.18 -19.47 -11.97
CA LYS A 335 -16.56 -18.27 -12.69
C LYS A 335 -15.66 -17.08 -12.31
N LYS A 336 -15.32 -16.92 -11.03
CA LYS A 336 -14.40 -15.88 -10.56
C LYS A 336 -13.01 -16.02 -11.18
N LEU A 337 -12.51 -17.24 -11.34
CA LEU A 337 -11.25 -17.49 -12.06
C LEU A 337 -11.38 -17.24 -13.58
N ASP A 338 -12.55 -17.54 -14.19
CA ASP A 338 -12.79 -17.31 -15.62
C ASP A 338 -12.83 -15.84 -15.99
N THR A 339 -13.24 -14.97 -15.05
CA THR A 339 -13.38 -13.51 -15.26
C THR A 339 -12.23 -12.71 -14.68
N MET A 340 -11.23 -13.38 -14.08
CA MET A 340 -10.08 -12.70 -13.47
C MET A 340 -9.30 -11.89 -14.51
N GLY A 341 -9.16 -10.60 -14.27
CA GLY A 341 -8.31 -9.73 -15.07
C GLY A 341 -6.83 -10.06 -14.86
N VAL A 342 -6.03 -9.96 -15.92
CA VAL A 342 -4.59 -10.28 -15.89
C VAL A 342 -3.80 -9.13 -16.48
N LYS A 343 -2.92 -8.53 -15.67
CA LYS A 343 -2.07 -7.40 -16.04
C LYS A 343 -0.60 -7.81 -15.88
N VAL A 344 0.15 -7.87 -16.99
CA VAL A 344 1.55 -8.33 -17.00
C VAL A 344 2.47 -7.30 -17.64
N GLY A 345 3.49 -6.91 -16.90
CA GLY A 345 4.58 -6.05 -17.37
C GLY A 345 4.23 -4.57 -17.37
N TYR A 346 3.28 -4.16 -18.19
CA TYR A 346 2.96 -2.74 -18.42
C TYR A 346 1.55 -2.58 -19.01
N PRO A 347 0.93 -1.38 -18.85
CA PRO A 347 -0.40 -1.09 -19.38
C PRO A 347 -0.40 -0.95 -20.91
N ASP A 348 -1.56 -1.22 -21.52
CA ASP A 348 -1.73 -1.09 -22.98
C ASP A 348 -1.77 0.38 -23.44
N SER A 349 -2.19 1.32 -22.58
CA SER A 349 -2.13 2.77 -22.80
C SER A 349 -1.10 3.43 -21.90
N TRP A 350 -0.44 4.47 -22.42
CA TRP A 350 0.52 5.30 -21.71
C TRP A 350 0.02 6.74 -21.53
N GLU A 351 -1.30 6.95 -21.60
CA GLU A 351 -1.89 8.23 -21.27
C GLU A 351 -1.72 8.53 -19.78
N SER A 352 -1.42 9.78 -19.45
CA SER A 352 -1.17 10.20 -18.08
C SER A 352 -1.75 11.59 -17.83
N CYS A 353 -2.44 11.77 -16.72
CA CYS A 353 -2.89 13.08 -16.26
C CYS A 353 -1.73 14.07 -16.06
N LEU A 354 -0.51 13.56 -15.89
CA LEU A 354 0.70 14.37 -15.77
C LEU A 354 1.03 15.15 -17.05
N ASP A 355 0.46 14.77 -18.21
CA ASP A 355 0.62 15.54 -19.44
C ASP A 355 0.04 16.95 -19.31
N HIS A 356 -0.96 17.14 -18.45
CA HIS A 356 -1.59 18.41 -18.13
C HIS A 356 -0.91 19.18 -16.98
N ALA A 357 0.01 18.57 -16.23
CA ALA A 357 0.75 19.24 -15.16
C ALA A 357 1.79 20.21 -15.73
N GLU A 358 1.76 21.47 -15.30
CA GLU A 358 2.75 22.47 -15.68
C GLU A 358 3.98 22.40 -14.78
N ILE A 359 4.97 21.59 -15.18
CA ILE A 359 6.22 21.37 -14.43
C ILE A 359 7.30 22.29 -15.01
N LYS A 360 7.85 23.16 -14.17
CA LYS A 360 8.81 24.20 -14.54
C LYS A 360 10.18 23.95 -13.89
N SER A 361 11.25 24.20 -14.64
CA SER A 361 12.61 24.25 -14.10
C SER A 361 12.84 25.50 -13.23
N PRO A 362 13.91 25.57 -12.41
CA PRO A 362 14.25 26.78 -11.66
C PRO A 362 14.47 27.99 -12.57
N ALA A 363 15.05 27.80 -13.76
CA ALA A 363 15.26 28.86 -14.76
C ALA A 363 13.96 29.46 -15.31
N GLU A 364 12.86 28.68 -15.30
CA GLU A 364 11.52 29.10 -15.70
C GLU A 364 10.68 29.61 -14.51
N GLY A 365 11.29 29.75 -13.33
CA GLY A 365 10.63 30.20 -12.11
C GLY A 365 9.89 29.09 -11.35
N GLY A 366 10.14 27.82 -11.68
CA GLY A 366 9.64 26.66 -10.94
C GLY A 366 10.38 26.45 -9.62
N SER A 367 9.74 25.73 -8.71
CA SER A 367 10.35 25.24 -7.47
C SER A 367 9.88 23.81 -7.22
N PHE A 368 10.57 23.09 -6.34
CA PHE A 368 10.13 21.74 -6.00
C PHE A 368 8.70 21.77 -5.44
N PHE A 369 8.40 22.67 -4.51
CA PHE A 369 7.03 22.85 -3.97
C PHE A 369 5.99 23.13 -5.07
N SER A 370 6.24 24.12 -5.96
CA SER A 370 5.24 24.45 -6.99
C SER A 370 4.96 23.30 -7.96
N ASN A 371 5.99 22.50 -8.29
CA ASN A 371 5.84 21.34 -9.15
C ASN A 371 5.08 20.20 -8.46
N VAL A 372 5.32 19.95 -7.16
CA VAL A 372 4.54 18.98 -6.37
C VAL A 372 3.04 19.36 -6.40
N ILE A 373 2.72 20.62 -6.15
CA ILE A 373 1.33 21.10 -6.16
C ILE A 373 0.72 20.99 -7.58
N ALA A 374 1.46 21.32 -8.63
CA ALA A 374 0.97 21.18 -10.01
C ALA A 374 0.64 19.72 -10.35
N ILE A 375 1.45 18.78 -9.92
CA ILE A 375 1.23 17.34 -10.10
C ILE A 375 -0.02 16.89 -9.32
N GLN A 376 -0.11 17.23 -8.03
CA GLN A 376 -1.26 16.87 -7.19
C GLN A 376 -2.57 17.44 -7.74
N MET A 377 -2.56 18.67 -8.22
CA MET A 377 -3.73 19.30 -8.83
C MET A 377 -4.12 18.63 -10.14
N ALA A 378 -3.17 18.20 -10.97
CA ALA A 378 -3.48 17.46 -12.20
C ALA A 378 -4.13 16.10 -11.88
N MET A 379 -3.60 15.36 -10.92
CA MET A 379 -4.18 14.08 -10.44
C MET A 379 -5.60 14.28 -9.87
N LYS A 380 -5.80 15.31 -9.03
CA LYS A 380 -7.13 15.62 -8.48
C LYS A 380 -8.13 15.97 -9.58
N GLN A 381 -7.74 16.78 -10.55
CA GLN A 381 -8.60 17.17 -11.66
C GLN A 381 -9.00 15.99 -12.53
N ASP A 382 -8.09 15.06 -12.76
CA ASP A 382 -8.35 13.82 -13.48
C ASP A 382 -9.39 12.95 -12.76
N VAL A 383 -9.21 12.73 -11.46
CA VAL A 383 -10.18 11.98 -10.62
C VAL A 383 -11.57 12.64 -10.67
N LEU A 384 -11.64 13.97 -10.58
CA LEU A 384 -12.91 14.70 -10.62
C LEU A 384 -13.55 14.70 -12.01
N ALA A 385 -12.75 14.73 -13.08
CA ALA A 385 -13.27 14.66 -14.45
C ALA A 385 -13.98 13.32 -14.73
N HIS A 386 -13.54 12.24 -14.05
CA HIS A 386 -14.07 10.88 -14.21
C HIS A 386 -14.95 10.43 -13.02
N GLN A 387 -15.42 11.37 -12.19
CA GLN A 387 -16.14 11.02 -10.95
C GLN A 387 -17.46 10.28 -11.17
N ASN A 388 -18.11 10.49 -12.33
CA ASN A 388 -19.36 9.84 -12.70
C ASN A 388 -19.16 8.62 -13.63
N ASP A 389 -17.91 8.31 -13.99
CA ASP A 389 -17.58 7.14 -14.80
C ASP A 389 -17.48 5.89 -13.93
N ALA A 390 -17.73 4.73 -14.54
CA ALA A 390 -17.41 3.46 -13.89
C ALA A 390 -15.90 3.38 -13.58
N PRO A 391 -15.49 2.73 -12.48
CA PRO A 391 -14.07 2.48 -12.25
C PRO A 391 -13.44 1.76 -13.45
N ASP A 392 -12.34 2.28 -13.95
CA ASP A 392 -11.61 1.67 -15.05
C ASP A 392 -10.81 0.45 -14.57
N LYS A 393 -11.29 -0.74 -14.91
CA LYS A 393 -10.61 -2.00 -14.54
C LYS A 393 -9.30 -2.21 -15.30
N SER A 394 -8.99 -1.43 -16.34
CA SER A 394 -7.70 -1.47 -17.03
C SER A 394 -6.62 -0.66 -16.30
N GLU A 395 -6.99 0.21 -15.38
CA GLU A 395 -6.09 1.04 -14.58
C GLU A 395 -5.10 0.18 -13.77
N TRP A 396 -3.83 0.58 -13.76
CA TRP A 396 -2.77 -0.08 -13.01
C TRP A 396 -2.59 0.58 -11.65
N ILE A 397 -2.78 -0.19 -10.57
CA ILE A 397 -2.59 0.30 -9.18
C ILE A 397 -1.12 0.30 -8.75
N MET A 398 -0.23 -0.24 -9.57
CA MET A 398 1.22 -0.24 -9.37
C MET A 398 1.93 0.15 -10.66
N THR A 399 3.04 0.88 -10.53
CA THR A 399 3.86 1.25 -11.68
C THR A 399 4.66 0.06 -12.23
N PRO A 400 4.95 -0.02 -13.54
CA PRO A 400 5.75 -1.06 -14.15
C PRO A 400 7.14 -1.29 -13.55
N PHE A 401 7.74 -0.31 -12.88
CA PHE A 401 9.03 -0.48 -12.19
C PHE A 401 8.90 -0.83 -10.69
N THR A 402 7.69 -1.11 -10.22
CA THR A 402 7.46 -1.59 -8.84
C THR A 402 7.86 -3.07 -8.72
N VAL A 403 8.71 -3.38 -7.74
CA VAL A 403 9.06 -4.78 -7.40
C VAL A 403 8.02 -5.30 -6.42
N ASN A 404 6.84 -5.57 -6.91
CA ASN A 404 5.72 -6.14 -6.16
C ASN A 404 4.69 -6.75 -7.13
N ALA A 405 3.70 -7.47 -6.59
CA ALA A 405 2.53 -7.97 -7.30
C ALA A 405 1.29 -7.76 -6.43
N CYS A 406 0.09 -7.83 -6.98
CA CYS A 406 -1.12 -7.77 -6.18
C CYS A 406 -2.32 -8.39 -6.89
N TYR A 407 -3.25 -8.89 -6.07
CA TYR A 407 -4.64 -9.09 -6.43
C TYR A 407 -5.49 -7.91 -5.97
N ASN A 408 -6.31 -7.36 -6.86
CA ASN A 408 -7.26 -6.29 -6.56
C ASN A 408 -8.68 -6.88 -6.46
N PRO A 409 -9.25 -7.03 -5.25
CA PRO A 409 -10.56 -7.64 -5.09
C PRO A 409 -11.69 -6.83 -5.74
N SER A 410 -11.61 -5.48 -5.77
CA SER A 410 -12.67 -4.63 -6.35
C SER A 410 -12.70 -4.64 -7.87
N ALA A 411 -11.64 -5.11 -8.52
CA ALA A 411 -11.58 -5.32 -9.96
C ALA A 411 -11.60 -6.80 -10.36
N ASN A 412 -11.37 -7.71 -9.42
CA ASN A 412 -11.10 -9.14 -9.62
C ASN A 412 -9.96 -9.35 -10.61
N ASP A 413 -8.82 -8.68 -10.39
CA ASP A 413 -7.64 -8.79 -11.25
C ASP A 413 -6.33 -9.02 -10.49
N ILE A 414 -5.33 -9.54 -11.21
CA ILE A 414 -3.96 -9.72 -10.74
C ILE A 414 -3.00 -8.87 -11.58
N THR A 415 -2.05 -8.22 -10.92
CA THR A 415 -1.09 -7.30 -11.56
C THR A 415 0.34 -7.70 -11.23
N PHE A 416 1.17 -7.87 -12.28
CA PHE A 416 2.59 -8.20 -12.21
C PHE A 416 3.40 -7.17 -12.98
N PRO A 417 3.92 -6.11 -12.33
CA PRO A 417 4.79 -5.12 -12.97
C PRO A 417 6.05 -5.73 -13.59
N ALA A 418 6.61 -5.07 -14.60
CA ALA A 418 7.81 -5.54 -15.29
C ALA A 418 9.01 -5.74 -14.35
N ALA A 419 9.12 -4.96 -13.29
CA ALA A 419 10.25 -5.01 -12.38
C ALA A 419 10.30 -6.26 -11.49
N ILE A 420 9.15 -6.85 -11.11
CA ILE A 420 9.14 -8.11 -10.38
C ILE A 420 9.47 -9.31 -11.29
N LEU A 421 9.29 -9.14 -12.61
CA LEU A 421 9.55 -10.14 -13.64
C LEU A 421 11.02 -10.11 -14.08
N GLN A 422 11.94 -10.03 -13.11
CA GLN A 422 13.39 -9.98 -13.29
C GLN A 422 14.10 -10.94 -12.32
N SER A 423 15.37 -11.24 -12.62
CA SER A 423 16.20 -12.02 -11.70
C SER A 423 16.32 -11.31 -10.32
N PRO A 424 16.25 -12.05 -9.19
CA PRO A 424 16.31 -13.50 -9.07
C PRO A 424 14.94 -14.22 -9.11
N LEU A 425 13.82 -13.51 -9.27
CA LEU A 425 12.48 -14.10 -9.20
C LEU A 425 12.08 -14.77 -10.54
N TYR A 426 12.48 -14.16 -11.65
CA TYR A 426 12.22 -14.65 -13.00
C TYR A 426 13.43 -14.47 -13.92
N ASP A 427 13.76 -15.48 -14.70
CA ASP A 427 14.71 -15.41 -15.81
C ASP A 427 14.19 -16.24 -16.97
N VAL A 428 14.03 -15.60 -18.14
CA VAL A 428 13.55 -16.24 -19.38
C VAL A 428 14.43 -17.40 -19.86
N ASN A 429 15.65 -17.52 -19.33
CA ASN A 429 16.61 -18.58 -19.63
C ASN A 429 16.79 -19.60 -18.48
N ALA A 430 16.17 -19.39 -17.33
CA ALA A 430 16.19 -20.33 -16.23
C ALA A 430 15.34 -21.58 -16.53
N SER A 431 15.52 -22.65 -15.75
CA SER A 431 14.65 -23.82 -15.85
C SER A 431 13.22 -23.48 -15.41
N ARG A 432 12.26 -24.28 -15.88
CA ARG A 432 10.85 -24.08 -15.49
C ARG A 432 10.66 -24.18 -13.98
N GLU A 433 11.34 -25.12 -13.31
CA GLU A 433 11.28 -25.31 -11.86
C GLU A 433 11.80 -24.10 -11.09
N GLU A 434 12.89 -23.46 -11.57
CA GLU A 434 13.42 -22.24 -10.95
C GLU A 434 12.40 -21.09 -11.08
N ASN A 435 11.83 -20.88 -12.27
CA ASN A 435 10.79 -19.87 -12.47
C ASN A 435 9.50 -20.20 -11.72
N LEU A 436 9.12 -21.49 -11.58
CA LEU A 436 7.97 -21.91 -10.77
C LEU A 436 8.17 -21.60 -9.29
N GLY A 437 9.37 -21.84 -8.74
CA GLY A 437 9.68 -21.54 -7.33
C GLY A 437 9.96 -20.06 -7.05
N GLY A 438 10.29 -19.28 -8.08
CA GLY A 438 10.43 -17.82 -8.06
C GLY A 438 9.12 -17.12 -8.34
N ILE A 439 9.00 -16.53 -9.54
CA ILE A 439 7.81 -15.76 -9.93
C ILE A 439 6.53 -16.60 -9.94
N GLY A 440 6.61 -17.89 -10.26
CA GLY A 440 5.47 -18.79 -10.25
C GLY A 440 4.81 -18.89 -8.87
N TYR A 441 5.63 -18.92 -7.80
CA TYR A 441 5.10 -18.87 -6.42
C TYR A 441 4.30 -17.59 -6.19
N ILE A 442 4.82 -16.42 -6.60
CA ILE A 442 4.16 -15.13 -6.45
C ILE A 442 2.87 -15.07 -7.29
N ILE A 443 2.90 -15.55 -8.54
CA ILE A 443 1.70 -15.60 -9.40
C ILE A 443 0.60 -16.45 -8.75
N ALA A 444 0.93 -17.62 -8.27
CA ALA A 444 -0.02 -18.51 -7.61
C ALA A 444 -0.53 -17.93 -6.28
N HIS A 445 0.30 -17.16 -5.55
CA HIS A 445 -0.06 -16.41 -4.37
C HIS A 445 -1.14 -15.36 -4.70
N GLU A 446 -0.92 -14.52 -5.72
CA GLU A 446 -1.90 -13.50 -6.11
C GLU A 446 -3.24 -14.12 -6.58
N ILE A 447 -3.19 -15.22 -7.33
CA ILE A 447 -4.42 -15.94 -7.70
C ILE A 447 -5.16 -16.46 -6.45
N THR A 448 -4.43 -16.90 -5.41
CA THR A 448 -5.04 -17.41 -4.17
C THR A 448 -5.73 -16.31 -3.39
N HIS A 449 -5.27 -15.06 -3.47
CA HIS A 449 -5.94 -13.93 -2.82
C HIS A 449 -7.40 -13.74 -3.25
N ALA A 450 -7.79 -14.21 -4.42
CA ALA A 450 -9.22 -14.25 -4.80
C ALA A 450 -10.07 -15.13 -3.87
N PHE A 451 -9.45 -16.04 -3.10
CA PHE A 451 -10.05 -17.05 -2.27
C PHE A 451 -9.48 -17.11 -0.84
N ASP A 452 -8.76 -16.10 -0.40
CA ASP A 452 -8.37 -15.94 1.00
C ASP A 452 -9.55 -15.40 1.85
N ASN A 453 -9.34 -15.17 3.15
CA ASN A 453 -10.41 -14.69 4.04
C ASN A 453 -10.96 -13.31 3.68
N ASN A 454 -10.22 -12.49 2.94
CA ASN A 454 -10.62 -11.17 2.45
C ASN A 454 -11.21 -11.26 1.04
N GLY A 455 -10.48 -11.84 0.08
CA GLY A 455 -10.93 -11.98 -1.30
C GLY A 455 -12.17 -12.85 -1.47
N ALA A 456 -12.38 -13.82 -0.57
CA ALA A 456 -13.60 -14.65 -0.53
C ALA A 456 -14.90 -13.85 -0.32
N LYS A 457 -14.82 -12.60 0.12
CA LYS A 457 -15.95 -11.67 0.29
C LYS A 457 -16.37 -10.97 -1.00
N PHE A 458 -15.61 -11.09 -2.09
CA PHE A 458 -15.89 -10.43 -3.36
C PHE A 458 -16.27 -11.44 -4.44
N ASP A 459 -17.27 -11.10 -5.24
CA ASP A 459 -17.74 -11.90 -6.36
C ASP A 459 -16.84 -11.81 -7.61
N GLU A 460 -17.25 -12.42 -8.68
CA GLU A 460 -16.56 -12.42 -9.97
C GLU A 460 -16.50 -11.05 -10.67
N ASN A 461 -17.29 -10.08 -10.21
CA ASN A 461 -17.31 -8.72 -10.74
C ASN A 461 -16.48 -7.76 -9.88
N GLY A 462 -15.97 -8.21 -8.72
CA GLY A 462 -15.26 -7.39 -7.74
C GLY A 462 -16.20 -6.63 -6.80
N SER A 463 -17.46 -7.08 -6.68
CA SER A 463 -18.39 -6.52 -5.70
C SER A 463 -18.42 -7.38 -4.44
N ALA A 464 -18.46 -6.74 -3.27
CA ALA A 464 -18.63 -7.44 -1.99
C ALA A 464 -20.01 -8.10 -1.94
N ALA A 465 -20.06 -9.42 -1.84
CA ALA A 465 -21.27 -10.21 -1.91
C ALA A 465 -21.11 -11.56 -1.21
N ASP A 466 -22.20 -12.02 -0.61
CA ASP A 466 -22.31 -13.39 -0.07
C ASP A 466 -22.57 -14.38 -1.21
N TRP A 467 -21.51 -14.86 -1.87
CA TRP A 467 -21.62 -15.78 -2.99
C TRP A 467 -21.43 -17.26 -2.60
N TRP A 468 -21.07 -17.55 -1.37
CA TRP A 468 -20.92 -18.88 -0.80
C TRP A 468 -22.28 -19.45 -0.33
N THR A 469 -22.38 -20.79 -0.20
CA THR A 469 -23.39 -21.32 0.71
C THR A 469 -22.94 -21.11 2.17
N ALA A 470 -23.88 -21.01 3.09
CA ALA A 470 -23.54 -20.77 4.50
C ALA A 470 -22.66 -21.88 5.09
N GLU A 471 -22.93 -23.15 4.71
CA GLU A 471 -22.19 -24.32 5.15
C GLU A 471 -20.75 -24.31 4.61
N ASP A 472 -20.57 -24.02 3.32
CA ASP A 472 -19.25 -23.95 2.69
C ASP A 472 -18.42 -22.81 3.29
N TYR A 473 -19.04 -21.64 3.51
CA TYR A 473 -18.37 -20.51 4.12
C TYR A 473 -17.92 -20.81 5.56
N ALA A 474 -18.77 -21.46 6.37
CA ALA A 474 -18.40 -21.88 7.70
C ALA A 474 -17.24 -22.90 7.70
N ALA A 475 -17.23 -23.84 6.76
CA ALA A 475 -16.12 -24.79 6.60
C ALA A 475 -14.83 -24.08 6.17
N PHE A 476 -14.92 -23.11 5.27
CA PHE A 476 -13.80 -22.27 4.86
C PHE A 476 -13.22 -21.48 6.04
N GLN A 477 -14.07 -20.82 6.84
CA GLN A 477 -13.64 -20.08 8.03
C GLN A 477 -12.89 -20.98 9.03
N GLN A 478 -13.35 -22.22 9.26
CA GLN A 478 -12.63 -23.17 10.13
C GLN A 478 -11.24 -23.51 9.58
N LYS A 479 -11.10 -23.66 8.27
CA LYS A 479 -9.78 -23.89 7.64
C LYS A 479 -8.86 -22.68 7.77
N CYS A 480 -9.38 -21.47 7.59
CA CYS A 480 -8.64 -20.24 7.81
C CYS A 480 -8.21 -20.11 9.28
N GLN A 481 -9.08 -20.42 10.23
CA GLN A 481 -8.73 -20.42 11.65
C GLN A 481 -7.58 -21.41 11.96
N ALA A 482 -7.62 -22.61 11.38
CA ALA A 482 -6.53 -23.57 11.55
C ALA A 482 -5.19 -23.05 10.97
N VAL A 483 -5.23 -22.26 9.88
CA VAL A 483 -4.04 -21.60 9.34
C VAL A 483 -3.53 -20.52 10.31
N ALA A 484 -4.41 -19.70 10.87
CA ALA A 484 -4.02 -18.71 11.86
C ALA A 484 -3.32 -19.38 13.07
N GLU A 485 -3.91 -20.43 13.62
CA GLU A 485 -3.33 -21.22 14.74
C GLU A 485 -1.99 -21.89 14.38
N TRP A 486 -1.80 -22.28 13.10
CA TRP A 486 -0.56 -22.88 12.62
C TRP A 486 0.62 -21.91 12.64
N TYR A 487 0.36 -20.61 12.44
CA TYR A 487 1.40 -19.58 12.46
C TYR A 487 1.51 -18.85 13.79
N ASP A 488 0.47 -18.82 14.60
CA ASP A 488 0.43 -18.03 15.82
C ASP A 488 1.52 -18.43 16.81
N GLY A 489 2.20 -17.43 17.36
CA GLY A 489 3.30 -17.62 18.30
C GLY A 489 4.58 -18.22 17.72
N GLN A 490 4.66 -18.48 16.41
CA GLN A 490 5.86 -19.02 15.77
C GLN A 490 6.98 -17.98 15.75
N GLU A 491 8.12 -18.29 16.33
CA GLU A 491 9.30 -17.42 16.29
C GLU A 491 10.08 -17.58 14.98
N ALA A 492 10.09 -16.55 14.18
CA ALA A 492 11.00 -16.45 13.02
C ALA A 492 12.43 -16.12 13.47
N TYR A 493 12.54 -15.24 14.46
CA TYR A 493 13.76 -14.73 15.07
C TYR A 493 13.57 -14.68 16.58
N PRO A 494 14.66 -14.78 17.41
CA PRO A 494 14.54 -14.78 18.86
C PRO A 494 13.77 -13.56 19.39
N GLY A 495 12.66 -13.82 20.07
CA GLY A 495 11.78 -12.82 20.66
C GLY A 495 10.86 -12.10 19.68
N ILE A 496 10.78 -12.53 18.41
CA ILE A 496 9.87 -11.99 17.40
C ILE A 496 8.92 -13.09 16.96
N ALA A 497 7.73 -13.10 17.53
CA ALA A 497 6.67 -14.07 17.24
C ALA A 497 5.73 -13.54 16.15
N CYS A 498 5.24 -14.45 15.32
CA CYS A 498 4.23 -14.14 14.31
C CYS A 498 2.83 -14.09 14.95
N SER A 499 2.02 -13.10 14.56
CA SER A 499 0.59 -13.07 14.84
C SER A 499 -0.14 -13.80 13.72
N GLY A 500 -0.70 -14.98 14.02
CA GLY A 500 -1.46 -15.75 13.04
C GLY A 500 -2.73 -15.04 12.59
N ALA A 501 -3.34 -14.21 13.45
CA ALA A 501 -4.52 -13.43 13.11
C ALA A 501 -4.20 -12.27 12.16
N LEU A 502 -3.09 -11.56 12.38
CA LEU A 502 -2.65 -10.46 11.50
C LEU A 502 -2.29 -10.98 10.11
N THR A 503 -1.65 -12.15 10.04
CA THR A 503 -1.04 -12.68 8.81
C THR A 503 -1.89 -13.73 8.08
N ILE A 504 -3.14 -13.93 8.48
CA ILE A 504 -3.99 -15.04 7.99
C ILE A 504 -4.20 -15.01 6.47
N SER A 505 -4.49 -13.86 5.88
CA SER A 505 -4.74 -13.69 4.45
C SER A 505 -3.54 -14.14 3.63
N GLU A 506 -2.38 -13.62 3.97
CA GLU A 506 -1.11 -13.91 3.33
C GLU A 506 -0.69 -15.37 3.49
N ASN A 507 -0.90 -15.94 4.69
CA ASN A 507 -0.58 -17.34 4.95
C ASN A 507 -1.49 -18.30 4.15
N VAL A 508 -2.76 -17.97 3.97
CA VAL A 508 -3.68 -18.74 3.11
C VAL A 508 -3.24 -18.67 1.65
N ALA A 509 -2.83 -17.48 1.19
CA ALA A 509 -2.32 -17.28 -0.16
C ALA A 509 -1.04 -18.07 -0.41
N ASP A 510 -0.07 -18.03 0.51
CA ASP A 510 1.19 -18.79 0.44
C ASP A 510 0.96 -20.31 0.39
N LEU A 511 0.03 -20.83 1.21
CA LEU A 511 -0.30 -22.27 1.22
C LEU A 511 -0.94 -22.72 -0.10
N GLY A 512 -1.80 -21.90 -0.69
CA GLY A 512 -2.39 -22.14 -2.01
C GLY A 512 -1.34 -22.14 -3.10
N ALA A 513 -0.45 -21.14 -3.08
CA ALA A 513 0.66 -20.98 -4.02
C ALA A 513 1.57 -22.21 -4.06
N ALA A 514 2.05 -22.65 -2.91
CA ALA A 514 2.97 -23.77 -2.81
C ALA A 514 2.40 -25.06 -3.42
N LYS A 515 1.12 -25.33 -3.18
CA LYS A 515 0.46 -26.49 -3.78
C LYS A 515 0.25 -26.34 -5.29
N CYS A 516 -0.02 -25.10 -5.77
CA CYS A 516 -0.18 -24.84 -7.20
C CYS A 516 1.12 -25.07 -7.95
N ILE A 517 2.25 -24.52 -7.48
CA ILE A 517 3.55 -24.69 -8.16
C ILE A 517 4.04 -26.15 -8.15
N VAL A 518 3.78 -26.89 -7.06
CA VAL A 518 4.08 -28.34 -7.03
C VAL A 518 3.21 -29.11 -8.04
N ALA A 519 1.92 -28.75 -8.16
CA ALA A 519 1.05 -29.35 -9.17
C ALA A 519 1.51 -29.04 -10.61
N ALA A 520 1.96 -27.81 -10.88
CA ALA A 520 2.53 -27.41 -12.15
C ALA A 520 3.84 -28.17 -12.44
N ALA A 521 4.75 -28.22 -11.45
CA ALA A 521 6.01 -28.97 -11.60
C ALA A 521 5.79 -30.44 -11.93
N LYS A 522 4.78 -31.08 -11.31
CA LYS A 522 4.44 -32.48 -11.59
C LYS A 522 3.93 -32.74 -13.02
N LYS A 523 3.53 -31.71 -13.76
CA LYS A 523 3.16 -31.84 -15.19
C LYS A 523 4.39 -31.83 -16.11
N LEU A 524 5.57 -31.48 -15.59
CA LEU A 524 6.83 -31.54 -16.35
C LEU A 524 7.33 -32.97 -16.53
N ASP A 525 8.09 -33.19 -17.60
CA ASP A 525 8.78 -34.45 -17.80
C ASP A 525 10.03 -34.52 -16.91
N HIS A 526 10.05 -35.44 -15.94
CA HIS A 526 11.13 -35.57 -14.96
C HIS A 526 11.37 -34.31 -14.08
N PRO A 527 10.38 -33.84 -13.28
CA PRO A 527 10.50 -32.62 -12.52
C PRO A 527 11.60 -32.67 -11.43
N ASP A 528 12.41 -31.63 -11.37
CA ASP A 528 13.42 -31.44 -10.32
C ASP A 528 12.84 -30.62 -9.15
N LEU A 529 12.24 -31.31 -8.18
CA LEU A 529 11.64 -30.66 -7.01
C LEU A 529 12.68 -30.05 -6.04
N ASP A 530 13.95 -30.49 -6.07
CA ASP A 530 15.01 -29.84 -5.30
C ASP A 530 15.28 -28.42 -5.83
N LYS A 531 15.34 -28.24 -7.15
CA LYS A 531 15.43 -26.89 -7.75
C LYS A 531 14.23 -26.03 -7.41
N LEU A 532 13.01 -26.58 -7.52
CA LEU A 532 11.78 -25.87 -7.17
C LEU A 532 11.85 -25.34 -5.73
N PHE A 533 12.11 -26.20 -4.75
CA PHE A 533 12.12 -25.79 -3.34
C PHE A 533 13.26 -24.85 -2.98
N ARG A 534 14.43 -24.98 -3.62
CA ARG A 534 15.53 -24.02 -3.48
C ARG A 534 15.17 -22.65 -4.04
N ALA A 535 14.45 -22.57 -5.16
CA ALA A 535 13.96 -21.34 -5.71
C ALA A 535 12.94 -20.66 -4.78
N VAL A 536 12.00 -21.43 -4.18
CA VAL A 536 11.10 -20.93 -3.14
C VAL A 536 11.88 -20.33 -1.96
N ALA A 537 12.89 -21.03 -1.46
CA ALA A 537 13.70 -20.53 -0.36
C ALA A 537 14.49 -19.27 -0.74
N ASN A 538 14.94 -19.16 -1.98
CA ASN A 538 15.61 -17.96 -2.49
C ASN A 538 14.68 -16.77 -2.66
N THR A 539 13.42 -17.00 -3.02
CA THR A 539 12.37 -15.97 -3.12
C THR A 539 12.20 -15.24 -1.78
N TRP A 540 12.21 -15.97 -0.67
CA TRP A 540 12.02 -15.42 0.67
C TRP A 540 13.33 -15.10 1.41
N ALA A 541 14.49 -15.22 0.76
CA ALA A 541 15.76 -14.85 1.38
C ALA A 541 15.89 -13.32 1.47
N SER A 542 15.88 -12.76 2.66
CA SER A 542 15.99 -11.32 2.91
C SER A 542 16.99 -10.96 4.01
N THR A 543 17.45 -9.72 4.00
CA THR A 543 18.22 -9.11 5.10
C THR A 543 17.49 -7.88 5.59
N THR A 544 17.21 -7.82 6.90
CA THR A 544 16.45 -6.74 7.51
C THR A 544 17.03 -6.47 8.91
N SER A 545 17.10 -5.20 9.33
CA SER A 545 17.54 -4.87 10.69
C SER A 545 16.61 -5.47 11.74
N ARG A 546 17.09 -5.67 12.97
CA ARG A 546 16.25 -6.19 14.05
C ARG A 546 15.08 -5.26 14.35
N GLN A 547 15.33 -3.96 14.41
CA GLN A 547 14.31 -2.94 14.67
C GLN A 547 13.19 -2.97 13.62
N MET A 548 13.55 -3.09 12.35
CA MET A 548 12.57 -3.22 11.27
C MET A 548 11.78 -4.53 11.35
N ARG A 549 12.41 -5.65 11.76
CA ARG A 549 11.70 -6.92 11.96
C ARG A 549 10.70 -6.86 13.12
N GLU A 550 11.07 -6.18 14.21
CA GLU A 550 10.19 -5.95 15.36
C GLU A 550 8.98 -5.08 14.94
N TYR A 551 9.21 -4.05 14.15
CA TYR A 551 8.16 -3.20 13.60
C TYR A 551 7.22 -3.99 12.66
N LEU A 552 7.76 -4.70 11.68
CA LEU A 552 6.97 -5.49 10.73
C LEU A 552 6.17 -6.61 11.41
N ALA A 553 6.66 -7.18 12.49
CA ALA A 553 5.96 -8.28 13.20
C ALA A 553 4.59 -7.85 13.77
N VAL A 554 4.37 -6.56 13.99
CA VAL A 554 3.14 -6.00 14.58
C VAL A 554 2.32 -5.15 13.59
N THR A 555 2.89 -4.79 12.43
CA THR A 555 2.24 -3.91 11.45
C THR A 555 2.02 -4.58 10.10
N ASP A 556 2.88 -5.52 9.69
CA ASP A 556 2.82 -6.16 8.38
C ASP A 556 1.87 -7.38 8.41
N VAL A 557 0.97 -7.43 7.43
CA VAL A 557 0.05 -8.56 7.22
C VAL A 557 0.75 -9.82 6.70
N HIS A 558 2.03 -9.73 6.32
CA HIS A 558 2.83 -10.88 5.92
C HIS A 558 3.55 -11.51 7.11
N ALA A 559 3.55 -12.84 7.16
CA ALA A 559 4.42 -13.54 8.09
C ALA A 559 5.90 -13.26 7.78
N PRO A 560 6.80 -13.27 8.78
CA PRO A 560 8.23 -13.12 8.51
C PRO A 560 8.74 -14.11 7.45
N ASP A 561 9.62 -13.67 6.55
CA ASP A 561 10.10 -14.43 5.39
C ASP A 561 10.49 -15.87 5.67
N LYS A 562 11.18 -16.11 6.80
CA LYS A 562 11.54 -17.46 7.25
C LYS A 562 10.32 -18.36 7.45
N LEU A 563 9.20 -17.81 7.93
CA LEU A 563 7.96 -18.56 8.13
C LEU A 563 7.19 -18.73 6.81
N ARG A 564 7.18 -17.74 5.92
CA ARG A 564 6.64 -17.85 4.57
C ARG A 564 7.28 -19.00 3.78
N CYS A 565 8.58 -19.26 4.00
CA CYS A 565 9.26 -20.42 3.44
C CYS A 565 8.98 -21.70 4.25
N ASN A 566 9.41 -21.72 5.53
CA ASN A 566 9.50 -22.98 6.28
C ASN A 566 8.13 -23.56 6.63
N ARG A 567 7.19 -22.73 7.13
CA ARG A 567 5.87 -23.22 7.55
C ARG A 567 5.05 -23.72 6.37
N VAL A 568 5.24 -23.11 5.20
CA VAL A 568 4.60 -23.54 3.96
C VAL A 568 5.16 -24.88 3.49
N LEU A 569 6.48 -25.03 3.39
CA LEU A 569 7.13 -26.26 2.96
C LEU A 569 6.83 -27.44 3.89
N GLN A 570 6.65 -27.20 5.19
CA GLN A 570 6.23 -28.20 6.17
C GLN A 570 4.84 -28.79 5.90
N THR A 571 4.01 -28.18 5.05
CA THR A 571 2.69 -28.73 4.69
C THR A 571 2.71 -29.66 3.48
N LEU A 572 3.81 -29.68 2.70
CA LEU A 572 3.91 -30.38 1.42
C LEU A 572 4.50 -31.79 1.55
N PRO A 573 3.76 -32.88 1.25
CA PRO A 573 4.30 -34.25 1.24
C PRO A 573 5.53 -34.40 0.34
N GLU A 574 5.56 -33.68 -0.79
CA GLU A 574 6.63 -33.69 -1.77
C GLU A 574 7.95 -33.19 -1.18
N PHE A 575 7.91 -32.20 -0.28
CA PHE A 575 9.08 -31.68 0.42
C PHE A 575 9.73 -32.76 1.28
N TYR A 576 8.92 -33.52 2.01
CA TYR A 576 9.41 -34.63 2.84
C TYR A 576 10.05 -35.73 2.01
N THR A 577 9.44 -36.06 0.88
CA THR A 577 9.96 -37.10 -0.01
C THR A 577 11.25 -36.67 -0.68
N THR A 578 11.35 -35.43 -1.16
CA THR A 578 12.53 -34.89 -1.84
C THR A 578 13.75 -34.87 -0.95
N TYR A 579 13.59 -34.48 0.31
CA TYR A 579 14.73 -34.36 1.25
C TYR A 579 14.86 -35.52 2.26
N GLY A 580 13.99 -36.54 2.19
CA GLY A 580 14.03 -37.70 3.09
C GLY A 580 13.77 -37.34 4.55
N ILE A 581 12.99 -36.30 4.82
CA ILE A 581 12.71 -35.76 6.16
C ILE A 581 11.91 -36.77 6.99
N ARG A 582 12.34 -36.99 8.25
CA ARG A 582 11.80 -38.00 9.18
C ARG A 582 11.47 -37.39 10.54
N PRO A 583 10.68 -38.11 11.39
CA PRO A 583 10.48 -37.70 12.78
C PRO A 583 11.80 -37.44 13.50
N GLY A 584 11.93 -36.25 14.10
CA GLY A 584 13.12 -35.77 14.80
C GLY A 584 13.96 -34.76 13.99
N ASP A 585 13.75 -34.63 12.69
CA ASP A 585 14.39 -33.57 11.90
C ASP A 585 13.71 -32.20 12.16
N GLY A 586 14.48 -31.11 12.10
CA GLY A 586 13.99 -29.76 12.44
C GLY A 586 12.83 -29.24 11.59
N MET A 587 12.70 -29.74 10.35
CA MET A 587 11.57 -29.39 9.46
C MET A 587 10.44 -30.42 9.49
N TRP A 588 10.55 -31.48 10.33
CA TRP A 588 9.50 -32.50 10.40
C TRP A 588 8.26 -31.99 11.15
N THR A 589 7.10 -32.29 10.62
CA THR A 589 5.78 -32.04 11.23
C THR A 589 4.87 -33.24 10.95
N ALA A 590 4.14 -33.68 11.96
CA ALA A 590 3.24 -34.82 11.85
C ALA A 590 2.16 -34.56 10.77
N PRO A 591 1.88 -35.53 9.88
CA PRO A 591 0.95 -35.32 8.76
C PRO A 591 -0.43 -34.82 9.19
N GLU A 592 -0.95 -35.31 10.32
CA GLU A 592 -2.25 -34.97 10.89
C GLU A 592 -2.36 -33.55 11.43
N THR A 593 -1.21 -32.88 11.66
CA THR A 593 -1.16 -31.49 12.14
C THR A 593 -0.95 -30.47 11.01
N ARG A 594 -0.71 -30.94 9.77
CA ARG A 594 -0.45 -30.05 8.62
C ARG A 594 -1.75 -29.42 8.15
N VAL A 595 -1.73 -28.12 7.98
CA VAL A 595 -2.91 -27.36 7.54
C VAL A 595 -3.07 -27.36 6.03
N SER A 596 -4.30 -27.20 5.57
CA SER A 596 -4.64 -27.07 4.14
C SER A 596 -5.97 -26.33 4.00
N VAL A 597 -6.01 -25.39 3.08
CA VAL A 597 -7.28 -24.73 2.66
C VAL A 597 -7.68 -25.24 1.28
N TRP A 598 -6.82 -25.10 0.30
CA TRP A 598 -7.05 -25.42 -1.13
C TRP A 598 -6.29 -26.68 -1.58
#